data_f50660f4e301b229f453116cfe14838b
#
_entry.id   f50660f4e301b229f453116cfe14838b
#
_cell.length_a   1.000
_cell.length_b   1.000
_cell.length_c   1.000
_cell.angle_alpha   90.00
_cell.angle_beta   90.00
_cell.angle_gamma   90.00
#
_symmetry.space_group_name_H-M   'P 1'
#
loop_
_entity.id
_entity.type
_entity.pdbx_description
1 polymer ?
#
loop_
_entity_poly.entity_id
_entity_poly.type
_entity_poly.pdbx_seq_one_letter_code
_entity_poly.pdbx_strand_id
1 'polypeptide(L)'
;RGLGDVYKRQEKDKRGIELQLLYSDENFSVPANVYIIGMMNTADRSLAMLDYALRRRFSFFTMKPGFNTPGFQVYQDSLKSDAFNKLIACVKQLNSKIVEDISLGEGFCIGHSYFCGLTPESANTQTLSSIVEYELIPLLKEYWFDEPAKIVDWSDRLRSAVK
;
A
#
# COMPACT_ATOMS: atom_id res chain seq x y z
N ARG A 1 15.48 12.55 -18.86
CA ARG A 1 14.80 13.85 -19.09
C ARG A 1 13.32 13.88 -18.65
N GLY A 2 12.62 12.77 -18.43
CA GLY A 2 11.16 12.75 -18.23
C GLY A 2 10.62 13.43 -16.96
N LEU A 3 11.31 13.40 -15.86
CA LEU A 3 10.80 13.95 -14.57
C LEU A 3 11.02 15.48 -14.44
N GLY A 4 12.06 16.04 -15.04
CA GLY A 4 12.31 17.48 -15.00
C GLY A 4 11.18 18.32 -15.62
N ASP A 5 10.47 17.75 -16.59
CA ASP A 5 9.43 18.45 -17.33
C ASP A 5 8.08 18.49 -16.59
N VAL A 6 7.83 17.49 -15.71
CA VAL A 6 6.68 17.45 -14.82
C VAL A 6 6.73 18.58 -13.78
N TYR A 7 7.92 18.99 -13.34
CA TYR A 7 8.10 20.07 -12.39
C TYR A 7 7.68 21.42 -12.93
N LYS A 8 8.01 21.68 -14.19
CA LYS A 8 7.71 22.93 -14.85
C LYS A 8 6.21 23.15 -15.00
N ARG A 9 5.45 22.08 -14.93
CA ARG A 9 4.01 22.13 -15.10
C ARG A 9 3.25 22.70 -13.89
N GLN A 10 3.62 22.36 -12.64
CA GLN A 10 2.96 22.93 -11.46
C GLN A 10 3.16 24.46 -11.39
N GLU A 11 4.18 24.96 -12.05
CA GLU A 11 4.47 26.37 -12.18
C GLU A 11 4.10 26.93 -13.55
N LYS A 12 3.38 26.17 -14.39
CA LYS A 12 3.15 26.52 -15.79
C LYS A 12 2.44 27.86 -16.00
N ASP A 13 1.49 28.19 -15.14
CA ASP A 13 0.82 29.49 -15.17
C ASP A 13 1.76 30.67 -14.93
N LYS A 14 2.95 30.40 -14.37
CA LYS A 14 3.98 31.39 -14.07
C LYS A 14 5.29 31.17 -14.82
N ARG A 15 5.65 29.93 -15.16
CA ARG A 15 6.98 29.54 -15.69
C ARG A 15 6.96 28.42 -16.72
N GLY A 16 5.80 28.09 -17.30
CA GLY A 16 5.69 27.01 -18.29
C GLY A 16 6.59 27.27 -19.49
N ILE A 17 7.45 26.31 -19.83
CA ILE A 17 8.36 26.39 -20.97
C ILE A 17 7.93 25.33 -21.98
N GLU A 18 7.82 25.72 -23.25
CA GLU A 18 7.77 24.78 -24.36
C GLU A 18 9.16 24.23 -24.62
N LEU A 19 9.25 22.92 -24.82
CA LEU A 19 10.48 22.21 -25.11
C LEU A 19 10.37 21.63 -26.51
N GLN A 20 11.38 21.87 -27.36
CA GLN A 20 11.47 21.21 -28.65
C GLN A 20 11.93 19.75 -28.44
N LEU A 21 11.19 18.81 -29.03
CA LEU A 21 11.53 17.39 -28.99
C LEU A 21 12.68 17.13 -29.98
N LEU A 22 13.68 16.37 -29.51
CA LEU A 22 14.94 16.15 -30.25
C LEU A 22 14.79 15.37 -31.56
N TYR A 23 13.71 14.59 -31.69
CA TYR A 23 13.56 13.69 -32.85
C TYR A 23 12.42 14.10 -33.81
N SER A 24 11.46 14.91 -33.38
CA SER A 24 10.33 15.31 -34.20
C SER A 24 10.29 16.80 -34.49
N ASP A 25 11.22 17.59 -33.94
CA ASP A 25 11.23 19.06 -33.99
C ASP A 25 9.92 19.73 -33.53
N GLU A 26 9.00 18.95 -32.93
CA GLU A 26 7.73 19.45 -32.41
C GLU A 26 7.92 20.13 -31.06
N ASN A 27 7.15 21.17 -30.81
CA ASN A 27 7.10 21.80 -29.50
C ASN A 27 6.20 21.01 -28.56
N PHE A 28 6.75 20.62 -27.43
CA PHE A 28 6.04 19.92 -26.35
C PHE A 28 5.86 20.81 -25.13
N SER A 29 4.64 20.86 -24.65
CA SER A 29 4.33 21.45 -23.35
C SER A 29 3.23 20.65 -22.66
N VAL A 30 3.20 20.67 -21.31
CA VAL A 30 2.13 20.05 -20.56
C VAL A 30 1.00 21.08 -20.36
N PRO A 31 -0.23 20.83 -20.87
CA PRO A 31 -1.36 21.76 -20.73
C PRO A 31 -1.71 22.01 -19.25
N ALA A 32 -2.16 23.22 -18.92
CA ALA A 32 -2.48 23.60 -17.53
C ALA A 32 -3.63 22.77 -16.91
N ASN A 33 -4.53 22.25 -17.74
CA ASN A 33 -5.67 21.43 -17.34
C ASN A 33 -5.35 19.94 -17.15
N VAL A 34 -4.11 19.49 -17.30
CA VAL A 34 -3.70 18.10 -17.07
C VAL A 34 -3.19 17.95 -15.63
N TYR A 35 -3.73 17.09 -14.83
CA TYR A 35 -3.28 16.74 -13.49
C TYR A 35 -2.50 15.43 -13.51
N ILE A 36 -1.42 15.36 -12.74
CA ILE A 36 -0.59 14.16 -12.64
C ILE A 36 -0.74 13.57 -11.26
N ILE A 37 -1.19 12.32 -11.22
CA ILE A 37 -1.25 11.51 -10.01
C ILE A 37 -0.21 10.40 -10.19
N GLY A 38 0.83 10.43 -9.35
CA GLY A 38 1.85 9.39 -9.28
C GLY A 38 1.60 8.47 -8.09
N MET A 39 1.88 7.20 -8.27
CA MET A 39 1.88 6.22 -7.18
C MET A 39 3.31 5.74 -6.95
N MET A 40 3.67 5.53 -5.69
CA MET A 40 4.95 4.95 -5.32
C MET A 40 4.77 3.95 -4.16
N ASN A 41 5.51 2.86 -4.22
CA ASN A 41 5.59 1.92 -3.12
C ASN A 41 6.69 2.36 -2.15
N THR A 42 6.31 2.76 -0.94
CA THR A 42 7.26 3.22 0.08
C THR A 42 8.00 2.07 0.78
N ALA A 43 7.53 0.82 0.63
CA ALA A 43 8.23 -0.36 1.12
C ALA A 43 9.49 -0.69 0.28
N ASP A 44 9.53 -0.25 -0.97
CA ASP A 44 10.70 -0.41 -1.82
C ASP A 44 11.78 0.62 -1.45
N ARG A 45 12.75 0.18 -0.64
CA ARG A 45 13.86 1.01 -0.17
C ARG A 45 14.79 1.47 -1.29
N SER A 46 14.81 0.78 -2.43
CA SER A 46 15.62 1.18 -3.59
C SER A 46 15.13 2.49 -4.20
N LEU A 47 13.85 2.81 -4.02
CA LEU A 47 13.19 4.04 -4.47
C LEU A 47 13.12 5.14 -3.38
N ALA A 48 13.64 4.88 -2.19
CA ALA A 48 13.51 5.77 -1.03
C ALA A 48 14.27 7.12 -1.16
N MET A 49 15.10 7.27 -2.17
CA MET A 49 15.82 8.52 -2.47
C MET A 49 15.02 9.39 -3.45
N LEU A 50 13.76 9.68 -3.14
CA LEU A 50 13.09 10.77 -3.83
C LEU A 50 13.84 12.08 -3.58
N ASP A 51 14.38 12.63 -4.67
CA ASP A 51 15.05 13.93 -4.65
C ASP A 51 14.17 14.97 -3.91
N TYR A 52 14.77 15.72 -3.01
CA TYR A 52 14.12 16.83 -2.30
C TYR A 52 13.43 17.81 -3.24
N ALA A 53 13.94 17.94 -4.47
CA ALA A 53 13.34 18.76 -5.49
C ALA A 53 11.96 18.24 -5.92
N LEU A 54 11.74 16.90 -5.98
CA LEU A 54 10.44 16.29 -6.23
C LEU A 54 9.47 16.54 -5.07
N ARG A 55 9.94 16.36 -3.85
CA ARG A 55 9.10 16.56 -2.67
C ARG A 55 8.50 17.97 -2.58
N ARG A 56 9.19 18.97 -3.05
CA ARG A 56 8.72 20.35 -3.02
C ARG A 56 7.67 20.69 -4.08
N ARG A 57 7.50 19.83 -5.08
CA ARG A 57 6.66 20.08 -6.27
C ARG A 57 5.41 19.22 -6.34
N PHE A 58 5.28 18.25 -5.47
CA PHE A 58 4.11 17.38 -5.34
C PHE A 58 3.52 17.45 -3.94
N SER A 59 2.19 17.38 -3.87
CA SER A 59 1.52 17.09 -2.62
C SER A 59 1.53 15.57 -2.42
N PHE A 60 2.01 15.13 -1.25
CA PHE A 60 2.09 13.73 -0.92
C PHE A 60 0.90 13.32 -0.06
N PHE A 61 0.29 12.23 -0.43
CA PHE A 61 -0.78 11.60 0.31
C PHE A 61 -0.39 10.17 0.66
N THR A 62 -0.32 9.83 1.94
CA THR A 62 -0.01 8.47 2.40
C THR A 62 -1.29 7.68 2.52
N MET A 63 -1.42 6.60 1.74
CA MET A 63 -2.52 5.66 1.86
C MET A 63 -2.21 4.65 2.97
N LYS A 64 -2.99 4.69 4.04
CA LYS A 64 -2.93 3.71 5.12
C LYS A 64 -3.88 2.55 4.86
N PRO A 65 -3.66 1.36 5.49
CA PRO A 65 -4.62 0.27 5.44
C PRO A 65 -6.03 0.72 5.84
N GLY A 66 -7.01 0.47 4.97
CA GLY A 66 -8.36 1.02 5.08
C GLY A 66 -9.29 0.29 6.06
N PHE A 67 -8.80 -0.55 6.97
CA PHE A 67 -9.60 -1.35 7.91
C PHE A 67 -10.56 -0.55 8.80
N ASN A 68 -10.29 0.72 9.02
CA ASN A 68 -11.11 1.60 9.86
C ASN A 68 -11.98 2.56 9.04
N THR A 69 -11.98 2.45 7.72
CA THR A 69 -12.83 3.27 6.86
C THR A 69 -14.29 2.83 6.93
N PRO A 70 -15.27 3.75 6.83
CA PRO A 70 -16.68 3.37 6.83
C PRO A 70 -17.01 2.33 5.74
N GLY A 71 -16.42 2.46 4.56
CA GLY A 71 -16.62 1.51 3.46
C GLY A 71 -16.17 0.09 3.79
N PHE A 72 -15.01 -0.06 4.43
CA PHE A 72 -14.54 -1.38 4.83
C PHE A 72 -15.38 -1.96 5.98
N GLN A 73 -15.84 -1.14 6.92
CA GLN A 73 -16.73 -1.61 8.00
C GLN A 73 -18.06 -2.13 7.47
N VAL A 74 -18.70 -1.39 6.55
CA VAL A 74 -19.92 -1.88 5.88
C VAL A 74 -19.67 -3.20 5.13
N TYR A 75 -18.55 -3.30 4.43
CA TYR A 75 -18.15 -4.54 3.76
C TYR A 75 -17.95 -5.68 4.76
N GLN A 76 -17.20 -5.46 5.83
CA GLN A 76 -16.93 -6.44 6.89
C GLN A 76 -18.23 -6.96 7.52
N ASP A 77 -19.17 -6.05 7.84
CA ASP A 77 -20.47 -6.40 8.41
C ASP A 77 -21.34 -7.20 7.43
N SER A 78 -21.24 -6.92 6.13
CA SER A 78 -21.96 -7.62 5.08
C SER A 78 -21.57 -9.09 4.93
N LEU A 79 -20.34 -9.46 5.27
CA LEU A 79 -19.83 -10.85 5.18
C LEU A 79 -20.40 -11.75 6.26
N LYS A 80 -20.86 -11.22 7.39
CA LYS A 80 -21.46 -11.97 8.52
C LYS A 80 -20.59 -13.16 8.97
N SER A 81 -19.26 -13.00 8.97
CA SER A 81 -18.30 -14.05 9.27
C SER A 81 -17.51 -13.71 10.53
N ASP A 82 -17.72 -14.44 11.61
CA ASP A 82 -16.97 -14.26 12.87
C ASP A 82 -15.48 -14.58 12.68
N ALA A 83 -15.14 -15.57 11.87
CA ALA A 83 -13.76 -15.91 11.54
C ALA A 83 -13.08 -14.74 10.80
N PHE A 84 -13.78 -14.10 9.87
CA PHE A 84 -13.28 -12.91 9.19
C PHE A 84 -13.03 -11.77 10.17
N ASN A 85 -13.96 -11.51 11.08
CA ASN A 85 -13.83 -10.46 12.09
C ASN A 85 -12.62 -10.68 13.01
N LYS A 86 -12.41 -11.93 13.46
CA LYS A 86 -11.24 -12.32 14.27
C LYS A 86 -9.94 -12.13 13.49
N LEU A 87 -9.91 -12.56 12.23
CA LEU A 87 -8.73 -12.40 11.36
C LEU A 87 -8.38 -10.92 11.16
N ILE A 88 -9.35 -10.08 10.85
CA ILE A 88 -9.12 -8.63 10.69
C ILE A 88 -8.62 -8.00 12.00
N ALA A 89 -9.16 -8.40 13.16
CA ALA A 89 -8.66 -7.93 14.44
C ALA A 89 -7.20 -8.35 14.69
N CYS A 90 -6.84 -9.59 14.36
CA CYS A 90 -5.47 -10.10 14.45
C CYS A 90 -4.52 -9.32 13.51
N VAL A 91 -4.93 -9.06 12.26
CA VAL A 91 -4.13 -8.29 11.29
C VAL A 91 -3.93 -6.85 11.75
N LYS A 92 -4.93 -6.22 12.35
CA LYS A 92 -4.78 -4.87 12.93
C LYS A 92 -3.71 -4.86 14.05
N GLN A 93 -3.69 -5.88 14.91
CA GLN A 93 -2.66 -6.04 15.96
C GLN A 93 -1.28 -6.28 15.34
N LEU A 94 -1.21 -7.13 14.32
CA LEU A 94 0.02 -7.38 13.57
C LEU A 94 0.56 -6.08 12.94
N ASN A 95 -0.29 -5.29 12.31
CA ASN A 95 0.10 -3.99 11.75
C ASN A 95 0.65 -3.03 12.82
N SER A 96 0.10 -3.04 14.04
CA SER A 96 0.66 -2.25 15.14
C SER A 96 2.09 -2.69 15.47
N LYS A 97 2.38 -3.99 15.43
CA LYS A 97 3.74 -4.52 15.64
C LYS A 97 4.69 -4.22 14.48
N ILE A 98 4.20 -4.24 13.25
CA ILE A 98 4.97 -3.84 12.06
C ILE A 98 5.36 -2.35 12.15
N VAL A 99 4.46 -1.48 12.60
CA VAL A 99 4.75 -0.04 12.76
C VAL A 99 5.80 0.20 13.86
N GLU A 100 5.75 -0.57 14.96
CA GLU A 100 6.71 -0.48 16.07
C GLU A 100 8.11 -1.03 15.69
N ASP A 101 8.19 -1.83 14.65
CA ASP A 101 9.43 -2.46 14.21
C ASP A 101 10.33 -1.47 13.48
N ILE A 102 11.54 -1.26 14.01
CA ILE A 102 12.52 -0.29 13.47
C ILE A 102 12.95 -0.65 12.04
N SER A 103 12.93 -1.94 11.71
CA SER A 103 13.34 -2.44 10.41
C SER A 103 12.25 -2.28 9.34
N LEU A 104 10.97 -2.15 9.72
CA LEU A 104 9.82 -2.13 8.83
C LEU A 104 9.14 -0.75 8.79
N GLY A 105 8.30 -0.44 9.76
CA GLY A 105 7.54 0.80 9.83
C GLY A 105 6.22 0.79 9.04
N GLU A 106 5.56 1.96 8.94
CA GLU A 106 4.21 2.10 8.35
C GLU A 106 4.10 1.60 6.91
N GLY A 107 5.17 1.67 6.12
CA GLY A 107 5.17 1.26 4.71
C GLY A 107 4.97 -0.24 4.49
N PHE A 108 5.22 -1.05 5.52
CA PHE A 108 5.12 -2.51 5.47
C PHE A 108 3.79 -3.03 6.05
N CYS A 109 2.88 -2.16 6.49
CA CYS A 109 1.59 -2.59 7.00
C CYS A 109 0.81 -3.40 5.97
N ILE A 110 0.23 -4.51 6.42
CA ILE A 110 -0.65 -5.36 5.61
C ILE A 110 -1.89 -4.57 5.23
N GLY A 111 -2.14 -4.43 3.92
CA GLY A 111 -3.28 -3.72 3.38
C GLY A 111 -4.59 -4.51 3.50
N HIS A 112 -5.71 -3.78 3.44
CA HIS A 112 -7.05 -4.40 3.43
C HIS A 112 -7.37 -5.10 2.09
N SER A 113 -6.59 -4.85 1.03
CA SER A 113 -6.78 -5.43 -0.30
C SER A 113 -6.71 -6.97 -0.32
N TYR A 114 -5.91 -7.57 0.56
CA TYR A 114 -5.85 -9.04 0.73
C TYR A 114 -7.20 -9.66 1.08
N PHE A 115 -8.10 -8.89 1.65
CA PHE A 115 -9.37 -9.35 2.20
C PHE A 115 -10.59 -8.85 1.42
N CYS A 116 -10.37 -8.07 0.35
CA CYS A 116 -11.44 -7.55 -0.49
C CYS A 116 -11.91 -8.58 -1.51
N GLY A 117 -13.16 -8.43 -1.98
CA GLY A 117 -13.73 -9.29 -3.01
C GLY A 117 -14.31 -10.62 -2.48
N LEU A 118 -14.35 -10.83 -1.16
CA LEU A 118 -15.06 -11.95 -0.56
C LEU A 118 -16.58 -11.68 -0.53
N THR A 119 -17.34 -12.75 -0.65
CA THR A 119 -18.80 -12.77 -0.43
C THR A 119 -19.12 -13.50 0.87
N PRO A 120 -20.35 -13.39 1.41
CA PRO A 120 -20.73 -14.16 2.60
C PRO A 120 -20.46 -15.67 2.48
N GLU A 121 -20.60 -16.23 1.28
CA GLU A 121 -20.37 -17.67 1.02
C GLU A 121 -18.86 -17.99 0.97
N SER A 122 -18.06 -17.08 0.43
CA SER A 122 -16.61 -17.28 0.30
C SER A 122 -15.80 -16.85 1.52
N ALA A 123 -16.38 -16.06 2.44
CA ALA A 123 -15.75 -15.67 3.68
C ALA A 123 -15.77 -16.80 4.75
N ASN A 124 -15.41 -17.99 4.32
CA ASN A 124 -15.37 -19.20 5.15
C ASN A 124 -13.94 -19.53 5.62
N THR A 125 -13.84 -20.42 6.59
CA THR A 125 -12.55 -20.84 7.19
C THR A 125 -11.54 -21.32 6.15
N GLN A 126 -11.97 -22.04 5.13
CA GLN A 126 -11.06 -22.57 4.10
C GLN A 126 -10.41 -21.44 3.28
N THR A 127 -11.20 -20.48 2.79
CA THR A 127 -10.70 -19.36 2.02
C THR A 127 -9.81 -18.46 2.88
N LEU A 128 -10.22 -18.17 4.12
CA LEU A 128 -9.44 -17.35 5.04
C LEU A 128 -8.11 -18.01 5.42
N SER A 129 -8.12 -19.35 5.64
CA SER A 129 -6.89 -20.12 5.85
C SER A 129 -5.96 -20.05 4.64
N SER A 130 -6.51 -20.07 3.42
CA SER A 130 -5.69 -19.94 2.20
C SER A 130 -5.01 -18.59 2.11
N ILE A 131 -5.72 -17.50 2.43
CA ILE A 131 -5.12 -16.15 2.50
C ILE A 131 -3.99 -16.13 3.54
N VAL A 132 -4.23 -16.71 4.73
CA VAL A 132 -3.22 -16.77 5.79
C VAL A 132 -1.98 -17.56 5.34
N GLU A 133 -2.15 -18.76 4.81
CA GLU A 133 -1.04 -19.67 4.49
C GLU A 133 -0.26 -19.24 3.25
N TYR A 134 -0.94 -18.75 2.22
CA TYR A 134 -0.31 -18.51 0.92
C TYR A 134 0.03 -17.05 0.65
N GLU A 135 -0.55 -16.11 1.40
CA GLU A 135 -0.28 -14.69 1.19
C GLU A 135 0.38 -14.04 2.42
N LEU A 136 -0.22 -14.19 3.63
CA LEU A 136 0.29 -13.48 4.79
C LEU A 136 1.54 -14.12 5.40
N ILE A 137 1.56 -15.43 5.59
CA ILE A 137 2.73 -16.11 6.19
C ILE A 137 3.99 -15.99 5.33
N PRO A 138 3.95 -16.16 3.99
CA PRO A 138 5.10 -15.89 3.16
C PRO A 138 5.62 -14.45 3.30
N LEU A 139 4.72 -13.46 3.35
CA LEU A 139 5.07 -12.07 3.56
C LEU A 139 5.78 -11.84 4.91
N LEU A 140 5.30 -12.46 5.99
CA LEU A 140 5.96 -12.38 7.31
C LEU A 140 7.36 -13.01 7.30
N LYS A 141 7.58 -14.06 6.52
CA LYS A 141 8.90 -14.68 6.35
C LYS A 141 9.89 -13.74 5.66
N GLU A 142 9.42 -12.90 4.74
CA GLU A 142 10.24 -11.86 4.11
C GLU A 142 10.53 -10.72 5.08
N TYR A 143 9.54 -10.29 5.87
CA TYR A 143 9.68 -9.18 6.81
C TYR A 143 10.65 -9.48 7.94
N TRP A 144 10.56 -10.67 8.52
CA TRP A 144 11.32 -11.10 9.70
C TRP A 144 12.20 -12.34 9.43
N PHE A 145 12.86 -12.36 8.25
CA PHE A 145 13.68 -13.50 7.82
C PHE A 145 14.75 -13.90 8.86
N ASP A 146 15.20 -12.96 9.67
CA ASP A 146 16.21 -13.12 10.74
C ASP A 146 15.59 -13.29 12.14
N GLU A 147 14.25 -13.27 12.26
CA GLU A 147 13.51 -13.43 13.51
C GLU A 147 12.50 -14.60 13.46
N PRO A 148 12.97 -15.87 13.35
CA PRO A 148 12.08 -17.02 13.14
C PRO A 148 11.05 -17.22 14.24
N ALA A 149 11.37 -16.89 15.49
CA ALA A 149 10.44 -16.99 16.62
C ALA A 149 9.22 -16.04 16.46
N LYS A 150 9.43 -14.84 15.93
CA LYS A 150 8.40 -13.87 15.64
C LYS A 150 7.48 -14.35 14.51
N ILE A 151 8.07 -14.97 13.48
CA ILE A 151 7.30 -15.58 12.37
C ILE A 151 6.39 -16.68 12.89
N VAL A 152 6.90 -17.58 13.74
CA VAL A 152 6.12 -18.69 14.31
C VAL A 152 4.96 -18.14 15.15
N ASP A 153 5.22 -17.24 16.09
CA ASP A 153 4.19 -16.65 16.96
C ASP A 153 3.05 -16.01 16.14
N TRP A 154 3.37 -15.16 15.17
CA TRP A 154 2.35 -14.50 14.36
C TRP A 154 1.64 -15.46 13.40
N SER A 155 2.34 -16.45 12.85
CA SER A 155 1.70 -17.49 12.03
C SER A 155 0.67 -18.27 12.83
N ASP A 156 0.99 -18.64 14.06
CA ASP A 156 0.07 -19.40 14.92
C ASP A 156 -1.13 -18.55 15.37
N ARG A 157 -0.93 -17.25 15.65
CA ARG A 157 -2.03 -16.32 15.93
C ARG A 157 -2.97 -16.16 14.74
N LEU A 158 -2.44 -15.97 13.53
CA LEU A 158 -3.25 -15.84 12.32
C LEU A 158 -4.03 -17.12 12.04
N ARG A 159 -3.41 -18.32 12.17
CA ARG A 159 -4.09 -19.62 12.03
C ARG A 159 -5.18 -19.81 13.06
N SER A 160 -4.95 -19.35 14.29
CA SER A 160 -5.94 -19.44 15.37
C SER A 160 -7.13 -18.53 15.16
N ALA A 161 -6.92 -17.38 14.51
CA ALA A 161 -7.97 -16.41 14.25
C ALA A 161 -9.00 -16.90 13.21
N VAL A 162 -8.63 -17.85 12.33
CA VAL A 162 -9.52 -18.38 11.29
C VAL A 162 -10.18 -19.71 11.67
N LYS A 163 -9.88 -20.24 12.85
CA LYS A 163 -10.56 -21.41 13.44
C LYS A 163 -11.78 -20.99 14.25
#